data_21b0e60c2ac92f7c672315b9db766447
#
_entry.id   21b0e60c2ac92f7c672315b9db766447
#
_cell.length_a   1.000
_cell.length_b   1.000
_cell.length_c   1.000
_cell.angle_alpha   90.00
_cell.angle_beta   90.00
_cell.angle_gamma   90.00
#
_symmetry.space_group_name_H-M   'P 1'
#
loop_
_entity.id
_entity.type
_entity.pdbx_description
1 polymer ?
#
loop_
_entity_poly.entity_id
_entity_poly.type
_entity_poly.pdbx_seq_one_letter_code
_entity_poly.pdbx_strand_id
1 'polypeptide(L)'
;HKNFKDAILSWRPVFNECPASSKNLYLFGIDMYKNFLETASDVAIKNAYCDTIMMLHDRRIKYFGEEGKVLGYKGIDLLRYRRSDGVEFIKQGYEILKKSMEIENVKSQPAVVVLYITASISLFMDKQIQNEQVINDYIMASEILDEQLKKSPSSKIQQAKESINKNISDSKALTCEA
;
A
#
# COMPACT_ATOMS: atom_id res chain seq x y z
N HIS A 1 -10.56 -22.10 -13.16
CA HIS A 1 -9.18 -21.67 -13.42
C HIS A 1 -9.19 -20.38 -14.25
N LYS A 2 -8.69 -19.29 -13.71
CA LYS A 2 -8.49 -18.04 -14.48
C LYS A 2 -7.28 -18.26 -15.40
N ASN A 3 -7.53 -18.36 -16.72
CA ASN A 3 -6.44 -18.46 -17.70
C ASN A 3 -5.91 -17.06 -18.03
N PHE A 4 -5.05 -16.52 -17.18
CA PHE A 4 -4.50 -15.19 -17.34
C PHE A 4 -3.57 -15.05 -18.55
N LYS A 5 -2.93 -16.14 -19.00
CA LYS A 5 -2.03 -16.10 -20.16
C LYS A 5 -2.78 -15.82 -21.46
N ASP A 6 -3.99 -16.35 -21.60
CA ASP A 6 -4.81 -16.07 -22.79
C ASP A 6 -5.56 -14.74 -22.64
N ALA A 7 -6.03 -14.44 -21.42
CA ALA A 7 -6.77 -13.21 -21.14
C ALA A 7 -5.95 -11.95 -21.43
N ILE A 8 -4.62 -11.96 -21.20
CA ILE A 8 -3.77 -10.78 -21.43
C ILE A 8 -3.66 -10.39 -22.89
N LEU A 9 -3.81 -11.35 -23.83
CA LEU A 9 -3.72 -11.10 -25.27
C LEU A 9 -4.88 -10.21 -25.75
N SER A 10 -6.09 -10.43 -25.25
CA SER A 10 -7.27 -9.61 -25.55
C SER A 10 -7.34 -8.34 -24.69
N TRP A 11 -6.78 -8.39 -23.48
CA TRP A 11 -6.77 -7.25 -22.56
C TRP A 11 -5.85 -6.11 -23.04
N ARG A 12 -4.64 -6.42 -23.54
CA ARG A 12 -3.64 -5.41 -23.96
C ARG A 12 -4.12 -4.42 -25.02
N PRO A 13 -4.76 -4.82 -26.13
CA PRO A 13 -5.29 -3.88 -27.12
C PRO A 13 -6.29 -2.90 -26.49
N VAL A 14 -7.24 -3.40 -25.68
CA VAL A 14 -8.23 -2.56 -25.01
C VAL A 14 -7.57 -1.58 -24.03
N PHE A 15 -6.57 -2.05 -23.26
CA PHE A 15 -5.83 -1.22 -22.33
C PHE A 15 -5.05 -0.08 -23.02
N ASN A 16 -4.52 -0.33 -24.21
CA ASN A 16 -3.73 0.65 -24.96
C ASN A 16 -4.63 1.65 -25.72
N GLU A 17 -5.66 1.15 -26.38
CA GLU A 17 -6.50 1.95 -27.29
C GLU A 17 -7.69 2.62 -26.60
N CYS A 18 -8.25 1.98 -25.57
CA CYS A 18 -9.44 2.45 -24.86
C CYS A 18 -9.24 2.50 -23.33
N PRO A 19 -8.24 3.24 -22.83
CA PRO A 19 -7.88 3.23 -21.39
C PRO A 19 -8.97 3.77 -20.46
N ALA A 20 -9.92 4.55 -20.97
CA ALA A 20 -11.05 5.09 -20.21
C ALA A 20 -12.33 4.23 -20.30
N SER A 21 -12.27 3.05 -20.95
CA SER A 21 -13.47 2.24 -21.22
C SER A 21 -14.09 1.65 -19.95
N SER A 22 -13.28 1.21 -18.99
CA SER A 22 -13.78 0.61 -17.74
C SER A 22 -12.72 0.59 -16.64
N LYS A 23 -13.14 0.88 -15.41
CA LYS A 23 -12.30 0.69 -14.21
C LYS A 23 -11.86 -0.77 -14.04
N ASN A 24 -12.71 -1.72 -14.43
CA ASN A 24 -12.40 -3.15 -14.36
C ASN A 24 -11.20 -3.55 -15.21
N LEU A 25 -10.91 -2.79 -16.28
CA LEU A 25 -9.70 -2.98 -17.09
C LEU A 25 -8.43 -2.93 -16.22
N TYR A 26 -8.38 -2.00 -15.26
CA TYR A 26 -7.26 -1.86 -14.33
C TYR A 26 -7.27 -2.92 -13.24
N LEU A 27 -8.44 -3.24 -12.69
CA LEU A 27 -8.57 -4.27 -11.65
C LEU A 27 -8.13 -5.64 -12.16
N PHE A 28 -8.61 -6.04 -13.34
CA PHE A 28 -8.20 -7.30 -13.96
C PHE A 28 -6.72 -7.29 -14.38
N GLY A 29 -6.22 -6.15 -14.90
CA GLY A 29 -4.80 -5.99 -15.22
C GLY A 29 -3.91 -6.23 -14.00
N ILE A 30 -4.22 -5.60 -12.88
CA ILE A 30 -3.51 -5.78 -11.62
C ILE A 30 -3.55 -7.24 -11.16
N ASP A 31 -4.72 -7.90 -11.20
CA ASP A 31 -4.86 -9.31 -10.81
C ASP A 31 -4.01 -10.23 -11.70
N MET A 32 -4.00 -10.00 -13.02
CA MET A 32 -3.18 -10.77 -13.95
C MET A 32 -1.69 -10.61 -13.64
N TYR A 33 -1.20 -9.37 -13.49
CA TYR A 33 0.21 -9.12 -13.24
C TYR A 33 0.67 -9.58 -11.85
N LYS A 34 -0.20 -9.54 -10.83
CA LYS A 34 0.06 -10.19 -9.53
C LYS A 34 0.26 -11.69 -9.68
N ASN A 35 -0.59 -12.36 -10.44
CA ASN A 35 -0.43 -13.80 -10.70
C ASN A 35 0.87 -14.10 -11.46
N PHE A 36 1.21 -13.32 -12.50
CA PHE A 36 2.47 -13.48 -13.22
C PHE A 36 3.68 -13.26 -12.31
N LEU A 37 3.65 -12.23 -11.46
CA LEU A 37 4.69 -11.95 -10.48
C LEU A 37 4.88 -13.11 -9.49
N GLU A 38 3.78 -13.63 -8.94
CA GLU A 38 3.81 -14.72 -7.95
C GLU A 38 4.29 -16.05 -8.55
N THR A 39 4.06 -16.27 -9.86
CA THR A 39 4.47 -17.50 -10.58
C THR A 39 5.83 -17.39 -11.26
N ALA A 40 6.40 -16.21 -11.39
CA ALA A 40 7.73 -16.02 -11.96
C ALA A 40 8.82 -16.53 -11.01
N SER A 41 9.88 -17.11 -11.55
CA SER A 41 11.09 -17.49 -10.79
C SER A 41 12.20 -16.44 -10.86
N ASP A 42 12.29 -15.73 -11.96
CA ASP A 42 13.32 -14.72 -12.20
C ASP A 42 13.00 -13.39 -11.52
N VAL A 43 13.97 -12.84 -10.78
CA VAL A 43 13.82 -11.61 -9.98
C VAL A 43 13.62 -10.38 -10.87
N ALA A 44 14.33 -10.29 -12.01
CA ALA A 44 14.17 -9.15 -12.91
C ALA A 44 12.78 -9.12 -13.54
N ILE A 45 12.25 -10.30 -13.88
CA ILE A 45 10.87 -10.46 -14.37
C ILE A 45 9.85 -10.08 -13.30
N LYS A 46 10.04 -10.51 -12.05
CA LYS A 46 9.18 -10.10 -10.93
C LYS A 46 9.16 -8.58 -10.75
N ASN A 47 10.32 -7.96 -10.82
CA ASN A 47 10.45 -6.51 -10.70
C ASN A 47 9.71 -5.79 -11.83
N ALA A 48 9.87 -6.23 -13.08
CA ALA A 48 9.14 -5.67 -14.23
C ALA A 48 7.61 -5.81 -14.09
N TYR A 49 7.13 -6.93 -13.53
CA TYR A 49 5.70 -7.09 -13.26
C TYR A 49 5.23 -6.17 -12.12
N CYS A 50 6.03 -5.99 -11.08
CA CYS A 50 5.72 -5.03 -10.01
C CYS A 50 5.63 -3.60 -10.57
N ASP A 51 6.60 -3.18 -11.39
CA ASP A 51 6.59 -1.87 -12.03
C ASP A 51 5.34 -1.67 -12.91
N THR A 52 4.90 -2.74 -13.58
CA THR A 52 3.65 -2.72 -14.34
C THR A 52 2.42 -2.55 -13.42
N ILE A 53 2.38 -3.22 -12.27
CA ILE A 53 1.31 -3.04 -11.26
C ILE A 53 1.28 -1.59 -10.77
N MET A 54 2.44 -0.99 -10.49
CA MET A 54 2.54 0.42 -10.07
C MET A 54 1.98 1.36 -11.15
N MET A 55 2.36 1.15 -12.41
CA MET A 55 1.85 1.91 -13.55
C MET A 55 0.32 1.76 -13.74
N LEU A 56 -0.21 0.55 -13.52
CA LEU A 56 -1.65 0.30 -13.60
C LEU A 56 -2.43 1.10 -12.54
N HIS A 57 -1.92 1.20 -11.31
CA HIS A 57 -2.51 2.04 -10.28
C HIS A 57 -2.50 3.52 -10.70
N ASP A 58 -1.37 4.04 -11.21
CA ASP A 58 -1.26 5.43 -11.65
C ASP A 58 -2.21 5.76 -12.81
N ARG A 59 -2.31 4.88 -13.80
CA ARG A 59 -3.26 5.06 -14.90
C ARG A 59 -4.71 4.96 -14.43
N ARG A 60 -5.02 4.09 -13.45
CA ARG A 60 -6.35 4.03 -12.85
C ARG A 60 -6.72 5.36 -12.19
N ILE A 61 -5.81 5.98 -11.42
CA ILE A 61 -6.04 7.31 -10.84
C ILE A 61 -6.31 8.33 -11.93
N LYS A 62 -5.47 8.33 -12.98
CA LYS A 62 -5.59 9.27 -14.11
C LYS A 62 -6.95 9.22 -14.79
N TYR A 63 -7.51 8.02 -15.03
CA TYR A 63 -8.74 7.86 -15.81
C TYR A 63 -10.01 7.75 -14.97
N PHE A 64 -9.91 7.32 -13.71
CA PHE A 64 -11.08 7.04 -12.87
C PHE A 64 -11.06 7.72 -11.50
N GLY A 65 -10.01 8.46 -11.17
CA GLY A 65 -9.90 9.14 -9.87
C GLY A 65 -9.74 8.17 -8.69
N GLU A 66 -10.43 8.41 -7.60
CA GLU A 66 -10.33 7.68 -6.32
C GLU A 66 -8.89 7.67 -5.77
N GLU A 67 -8.16 8.81 -5.93
CA GLU A 67 -6.71 8.89 -5.70
C GLU A 67 -6.30 8.30 -4.36
N GLY A 68 -6.87 8.78 -3.26
CA GLY A 68 -6.49 8.31 -1.92
C GLY A 68 -6.64 6.81 -1.76
N LYS A 69 -7.78 6.25 -2.17
CA LYS A 69 -8.04 4.81 -2.11
C LYS A 69 -7.09 3.99 -2.97
N VAL A 70 -6.79 4.45 -4.19
CA VAL A 70 -5.91 3.73 -5.12
C VAL A 70 -4.46 3.81 -4.68
N LEU A 71 -4.01 4.95 -4.11
CA LEU A 71 -2.70 5.07 -3.49
C LEU A 71 -2.54 4.08 -2.33
N GLY A 72 -3.58 3.87 -1.52
CA GLY A 72 -3.55 2.83 -0.48
C GLY A 72 -3.25 1.44 -1.05
N TYR A 73 -3.93 1.04 -2.12
CA TYR A 73 -3.63 -0.24 -2.81
C TYR A 73 -2.23 -0.27 -3.42
N LYS A 74 -1.79 0.84 -4.04
CA LYS A 74 -0.45 0.97 -4.63
C LYS A 74 0.64 0.79 -3.58
N GLY A 75 0.53 1.46 -2.43
CA GLY A 75 1.49 1.35 -1.34
C GLY A 75 1.55 -0.06 -0.74
N ILE A 76 0.38 -0.69 -0.55
CA ILE A 76 0.30 -2.10 -0.10
C ILE A 76 1.03 -3.02 -1.08
N ASP A 77 0.78 -2.88 -2.38
CA ASP A 77 1.38 -3.75 -3.40
C ASP A 77 2.90 -3.51 -3.50
N LEU A 78 3.35 -2.25 -3.47
CA LEU A 78 4.77 -1.93 -3.49
C LEU A 78 5.51 -2.55 -2.31
N LEU A 79 5.02 -2.35 -1.09
CA LEU A 79 5.64 -2.92 0.12
C LEU A 79 5.56 -4.45 0.15
N ARG A 80 4.50 -5.05 -0.36
CA ARG A 80 4.38 -6.50 -0.46
C ARG A 80 5.47 -7.12 -1.31
N TYR A 81 5.79 -6.52 -2.45
CA TYR A 81 6.64 -7.14 -3.47
C TYR A 81 8.07 -6.62 -3.48
N ARG A 82 8.33 -5.42 -2.94
CA ARG A 82 9.65 -4.78 -3.06
C ARG A 82 10.29 -4.35 -1.74
N ARG A 83 9.61 -4.52 -0.58
CA ARG A 83 10.20 -4.09 0.71
C ARG A 83 11.53 -4.76 1.04
N SER A 84 11.78 -5.96 0.55
CA SER A 84 13.04 -6.70 0.74
C SER A 84 14.15 -6.25 -0.20
N ASP A 85 13.86 -5.45 -1.21
CA ASP A 85 14.82 -5.03 -2.22
C ASP A 85 15.65 -3.81 -1.76
N GLY A 86 15.29 -3.21 -0.64
CA GLY A 86 16.05 -2.13 -0.02
C GLY A 86 15.18 -1.04 0.60
N VAL A 87 15.82 -0.21 1.41
CA VAL A 87 15.19 0.87 2.18
C VAL A 87 14.46 1.89 1.30
N GLU A 88 14.94 2.09 0.07
CA GLU A 88 14.34 3.04 -0.86
C GLU A 88 12.89 2.64 -1.23
N PHE A 89 12.61 1.33 -1.37
CA PHE A 89 11.24 0.86 -1.62
C PHE A 89 10.35 0.99 -0.39
N ILE A 90 10.91 0.85 0.81
CA ILE A 90 10.19 1.11 2.06
C ILE A 90 9.81 2.59 2.13
N LYS A 91 10.75 3.50 1.81
CA LYS A 91 10.52 4.95 1.78
C LYS A 91 9.45 5.33 0.76
N GLN A 92 9.53 4.83 -0.46
CA GLN A 92 8.50 5.05 -1.48
C GLN A 92 7.13 4.55 -1.02
N GLY A 93 7.05 3.36 -0.46
CA GLY A 93 5.81 2.80 0.08
C GLY A 93 5.23 3.63 1.22
N TYR A 94 6.07 4.09 2.14
CA TYR A 94 5.71 4.99 3.23
C TYR A 94 5.09 6.29 2.71
N GLU A 95 5.74 6.99 1.76
CA GLU A 95 5.23 8.23 1.20
C GLU A 95 3.90 8.04 0.46
N ILE A 96 3.75 6.94 -0.29
CA ILE A 96 2.51 6.62 -0.99
C ILE A 96 1.36 6.37 0.02
N LEU A 97 1.62 5.61 1.09
CA LEU A 97 0.62 5.30 2.12
C LEU A 97 0.27 6.55 2.93
N LYS A 98 1.26 7.40 3.25
CA LYS A 98 1.06 8.69 3.91
C LYS A 98 0.09 9.56 3.12
N LYS A 99 0.37 9.77 1.83
CA LYS A 99 -0.51 10.54 0.93
C LYS A 99 -1.91 9.93 0.85
N SER A 100 -2.03 8.60 0.80
CA SER A 100 -3.33 7.92 0.84
C SER A 100 -4.11 8.26 2.09
N MET A 101 -3.47 8.21 3.27
CA MET A 101 -4.11 8.50 4.55
C MET A 101 -4.48 9.98 4.69
N GLU A 102 -3.65 10.90 4.22
CA GLU A 102 -3.96 12.33 4.20
C GLU A 102 -5.22 12.65 3.38
N ILE A 103 -5.42 11.96 2.23
CA ILE A 103 -6.58 12.15 1.36
C ILE A 103 -7.82 11.46 1.94
N GLU A 104 -7.71 10.19 2.34
CA GLU A 104 -8.84 9.37 2.81
C GLU A 104 -9.24 9.68 4.26
N ASN A 105 -8.28 10.09 5.10
CA ASN A 105 -8.47 10.38 6.51
C ASN A 105 -9.23 9.22 7.19
N VAL A 106 -10.36 9.49 7.84
CA VAL A 106 -11.19 8.49 8.52
C VAL A 106 -11.78 7.40 7.61
N LYS A 107 -11.63 7.54 6.28
CA LYS A 107 -12.01 6.50 5.30
C LYS A 107 -10.85 5.57 4.96
N SER A 108 -9.65 5.80 5.50
CA SER A 108 -8.48 4.97 5.26
C SER A 108 -8.76 3.52 5.63
N GLN A 109 -8.35 2.59 4.77
CA GLN A 109 -8.50 1.18 5.09
C GLN A 109 -7.59 0.79 6.26
N PRO A 110 -8.05 0.00 7.25
CA PRO A 110 -7.23 -0.41 8.40
C PRO A 110 -5.89 -1.04 8.01
N ALA A 111 -5.85 -1.81 6.91
CA ALA A 111 -4.61 -2.40 6.40
C ALA A 111 -3.60 -1.35 5.91
N VAL A 112 -4.07 -0.23 5.33
CA VAL A 112 -3.22 0.90 4.93
C VAL A 112 -2.58 1.53 6.15
N VAL A 113 -3.37 1.77 7.21
CA VAL A 113 -2.91 2.37 8.46
C VAL A 113 -1.84 1.50 9.13
N VAL A 114 -2.08 0.19 9.23
CA VAL A 114 -1.10 -0.75 9.82
C VAL A 114 0.20 -0.78 9.02
N LEU A 115 0.14 -0.84 7.69
CA LEU A 115 1.34 -0.88 6.85
C LEU A 115 2.09 0.44 6.86
N TYR A 116 1.40 1.57 6.95
CA TYR A 116 2.03 2.88 7.10
C TYR A 116 2.90 2.93 8.37
N ILE A 117 2.35 2.54 9.53
CA ILE A 117 3.11 2.49 10.78
C ILE A 117 4.25 1.48 10.71
N THR A 118 4.03 0.32 10.08
CA THR A 118 5.08 -0.68 9.89
C THR A 118 6.24 -0.12 9.05
N ALA A 119 5.94 0.63 7.99
CA ALA A 119 6.96 1.27 7.15
C ALA A 119 7.69 2.40 7.90
N SER A 120 6.96 3.24 8.66
CA SER A 120 7.53 4.29 9.51
C SER A 120 8.53 3.72 10.52
N ILE A 121 8.14 2.67 11.24
CA ILE A 121 9.03 1.98 12.19
C ILE A 121 10.26 1.38 11.48
N SER A 122 10.08 0.77 10.31
CA SER A 122 11.21 0.22 9.55
C SER A 122 12.20 1.31 9.15
N LEU A 123 11.72 2.47 8.69
CA LEU A 123 12.57 3.62 8.35
C LEU A 123 13.30 4.19 9.58
N PHE A 124 12.67 4.19 10.74
CA PHE A 124 13.31 4.60 11.99
C PHE A 124 14.43 3.62 12.38
N MET A 125 14.18 2.32 12.32
CA MET A 125 15.19 1.30 12.62
C MET A 125 16.38 1.36 11.66
N ASP A 126 16.14 1.74 10.40
CA ASP A 126 17.17 1.98 9.38
C ASP A 126 17.77 3.41 9.44
N LYS A 127 17.43 4.20 10.50
CA LYS A 127 17.91 5.57 10.74
C LYS A 127 17.62 6.54 9.58
N GLN A 128 16.56 6.31 8.84
CA GLN A 128 16.12 7.19 7.75
C GLN A 128 15.19 8.31 8.23
N ILE A 129 14.50 8.11 9.35
CA ILE A 129 13.67 9.12 10.03
C ILE A 129 13.98 9.13 11.53
N GLN A 130 13.63 10.23 12.20
CA GLN A 130 13.80 10.38 13.64
C GLN A 130 12.58 9.82 14.41
N ASN A 131 12.74 9.54 15.71
CA ASN A 131 11.68 9.05 16.57
C ASN A 131 10.45 9.97 16.61
N GLU A 132 10.67 11.29 16.57
CA GLU A 132 9.59 12.29 16.53
C GLU A 132 8.65 12.06 15.34
N GLN A 133 9.21 11.73 14.16
CA GLN A 133 8.39 11.42 12.99
C GLN A 133 7.53 10.18 13.20
N VAL A 134 8.10 9.12 13.79
CA VAL A 134 7.35 7.87 14.08
C VAL A 134 6.23 8.15 15.08
N ILE A 135 6.49 8.97 16.10
CA ILE A 135 5.48 9.36 17.10
C ILE A 135 4.33 10.12 16.43
N ASN A 136 4.64 11.10 15.58
CA ASN A 136 3.64 11.86 14.84
C ASN A 136 2.81 10.98 13.91
N ASP A 137 3.46 10.05 13.20
CA ASP A 137 2.79 9.06 12.34
C ASP A 137 1.83 8.17 13.15
N TYR A 138 2.27 7.72 14.32
CA TYR A 138 1.44 6.90 15.21
C TYR A 138 0.24 7.68 15.76
N ILE A 139 0.41 8.93 16.15
CA ILE A 139 -0.69 9.79 16.62
C ILE A 139 -1.76 9.90 15.54
N MET A 140 -1.37 10.28 14.31
CA MET A 140 -2.29 10.38 13.17
C MET A 140 -3.01 9.06 12.89
N ALA A 141 -2.27 7.95 12.85
CA ALA A 141 -2.84 6.63 12.62
C ALA A 141 -3.83 6.21 13.71
N SER A 142 -3.48 6.48 14.97
CA SER A 142 -4.31 6.17 16.13
C SER A 142 -5.61 6.97 16.12
N GLU A 143 -5.56 8.27 15.83
CA GLU A 143 -6.74 9.13 15.72
C GLU A 143 -7.70 8.65 14.63
N ILE A 144 -7.19 8.27 13.45
CA ILE A 144 -7.99 7.73 12.35
C ILE A 144 -8.73 6.45 12.80
N LEU A 145 -8.04 5.51 13.44
CA LEU A 145 -8.65 4.26 13.88
C LEU A 145 -9.65 4.49 15.02
N ASP A 146 -9.38 5.43 15.94
CA ASP A 146 -10.31 5.79 17.03
C ASP A 146 -11.59 6.41 16.50
N GLU A 147 -11.48 7.31 15.52
CA GLU A 147 -12.64 7.88 14.85
C GLU A 147 -13.45 6.83 14.08
N GLN A 148 -12.79 5.87 13.45
CA GLN A 148 -13.45 4.74 12.80
C GLN A 148 -14.20 3.86 13.80
N LEU A 149 -13.57 3.54 14.94
CA LEU A 149 -14.19 2.75 16.00
C LEU A 149 -15.40 3.44 16.59
N LYS A 150 -15.35 4.76 16.79
CA LYS A 150 -16.52 5.55 17.26
C LYS A 150 -17.68 5.52 16.27
N LYS A 151 -17.40 5.61 14.95
CA LYS A 151 -18.43 5.68 13.91
C LYS A 151 -19.00 4.32 13.51
N SER A 152 -18.17 3.31 13.44
CA SER A 152 -18.53 1.97 12.97
C SER A 152 -17.59 0.91 13.57
N PRO A 153 -17.84 0.48 14.81
CA PRO A 153 -17.02 -0.53 15.45
C PRO A 153 -16.94 -1.82 14.63
N SER A 154 -15.73 -2.31 14.42
CA SER A 154 -15.52 -3.60 13.78
C SER A 154 -14.27 -4.29 14.32
N SER A 155 -14.27 -5.64 14.30
CA SER A 155 -13.10 -6.43 14.70
C SER A 155 -11.86 -6.12 13.90
N LYS A 156 -12.00 -5.79 12.60
CA LYS A 156 -10.88 -5.43 11.74
C LYS A 156 -10.21 -4.12 12.16
N ILE A 157 -10.99 -3.11 12.53
CA ILE A 157 -10.46 -1.82 13.01
C ILE A 157 -9.80 -2.02 14.39
N GLN A 158 -10.44 -2.80 15.26
CA GLN A 158 -9.89 -3.12 16.59
C GLN A 158 -8.53 -3.85 16.45
N GLN A 159 -8.45 -4.87 15.61
CA GLN A 159 -7.19 -5.59 15.33
C GLN A 159 -6.11 -4.68 14.74
N ALA A 160 -6.49 -3.75 13.86
CA ALA A 160 -5.54 -2.77 13.32
C ALA A 160 -4.99 -1.87 14.43
N LYS A 161 -5.85 -1.40 15.34
CA LYS A 161 -5.42 -0.58 16.48
C LYS A 161 -4.48 -1.34 17.40
N GLU A 162 -4.81 -2.57 17.75
CA GLU A 162 -3.96 -3.44 18.55
C GLU A 162 -2.61 -3.69 17.88
N SER A 163 -2.61 -3.89 16.55
CA SER A 163 -1.40 -4.09 15.76
C SER A 163 -0.49 -2.87 15.80
N ILE A 164 -1.00 -1.65 15.57
CA ILE A 164 -0.14 -0.46 15.61
C ILE A 164 0.38 -0.18 17.02
N ASN A 165 -0.43 -0.40 18.07
CA ASN A 165 -0.02 -0.24 19.46
C ASN A 165 1.12 -1.21 19.80
N LYS A 166 1.00 -2.46 19.39
CA LYS A 166 2.05 -3.46 19.58
C LYS A 166 3.31 -3.08 18.83
N ASN A 167 3.20 -2.76 17.55
CA ASN A 167 4.35 -2.44 16.70
C ASN A 167 5.15 -1.25 17.25
N ILE A 168 4.47 -0.18 17.70
CA ILE A 168 5.15 0.99 18.26
C ILE A 168 5.81 0.68 19.61
N SER A 169 5.17 -0.11 20.46
CA SER A 169 5.74 -0.56 21.73
C SER A 169 6.99 -1.40 21.52
N ASP A 170 6.95 -2.36 20.59
CA ASP A 170 8.06 -3.27 20.30
C ASP A 170 9.25 -2.53 19.63
N SER A 171 8.99 -1.44 18.92
CA SER A 171 10.02 -0.66 18.21
C SER A 171 10.93 0.16 19.12
N LYS A 172 10.55 0.35 20.40
CA LYS A 172 11.21 1.27 21.36
C LYS A 172 11.26 2.74 20.91
N ALA A 173 10.54 3.12 19.86
CA ALA A 173 10.49 4.51 19.41
C ALA A 173 9.86 5.48 20.44
N LEU A 174 9.16 4.95 21.44
CA LEU A 174 8.58 5.71 22.56
C LEU A 174 9.53 5.83 23.77
N THR A 175 10.69 5.17 23.75
CA THR A 175 11.63 5.29 24.87
C THR A 175 12.48 6.54 24.70
N CYS A 176 12.48 7.42 25.72
CA CYS A 176 13.48 8.47 25.85
C CYS A 176 14.81 7.80 26.25
N GLU A 177 15.60 7.37 25.28
CA GLU A 177 17.01 7.12 25.57
C GLU A 177 17.69 8.50 25.59
N ALA A 178 18.11 8.88 26.83
CA ALA A 178 18.89 10.09 27.09
C ALA A 178 20.32 9.95 26.57
#